data_8653a408fdf4fe01d662bf5ef36055f3
#
_entry.id   8653a408fdf4fe01d662bf5ef36055f3
#
_cell.length_a   1.000
_cell.length_b   1.000
_cell.length_c   1.000
_cell.angle_alpha   90.00
_cell.angle_beta   90.00
_cell.angle_gamma   90.00
#
_symmetry.space_group_name_H-M   'P 1'
#
loop_
_entity.id
_entity.type
_entity.pdbx_description
1 polymer ?
#
loop_
_entity_poly.entity_id
_entity_poly.type
_entity_poly.pdbx_seq_one_letter_code
_entity_poly.pdbx_strand_id
1 'polypeptide(L)'
;MALDPKIVSTLSQVTTATITTLLLKKGLRNVWMRGTRPLNPGHPRLVGQAFTLRFVPAREDLATTAAWASPRSTRAAIEDMPAGCVAVVDAMGVRDAGIFGDILCARMAVRQVAALVTDGVVCDLQGVLESGLPTWAGGVAAPPSVAGLVFVGWQEPVGCG
;
A
#
# COMPACT_ATOMS: atom_id res chain seq x y z
N MET A 1 -8.97 -13.69 -8.26
CA MET A 1 -9.31 -15.01 -7.66
C MET A 1 -9.20 -14.85 -6.15
N ALA A 2 -10.23 -15.20 -5.38
CA ALA A 2 -10.18 -15.08 -3.92
C ALA A 2 -9.19 -16.09 -3.32
N LEU A 3 -8.53 -15.72 -2.20
CA LEU A 3 -7.68 -16.63 -1.46
C LEU A 3 -8.51 -17.77 -0.87
N ASP A 4 -7.92 -18.98 -0.81
CA ASP A 4 -8.52 -20.11 -0.10
C ASP A 4 -8.77 -19.74 1.37
N PRO A 5 -10.00 -19.89 1.88
CA PRO A 5 -10.33 -19.58 3.28
C PRO A 5 -9.44 -20.30 4.29
N LYS A 6 -8.96 -21.51 3.97
CA LYS A 6 -8.03 -22.27 4.83
C LYS A 6 -6.66 -21.57 4.92
N ILE A 7 -6.16 -21.00 3.82
CA ILE A 7 -4.93 -20.23 3.81
C ILE A 7 -5.10 -18.98 4.68
N VAL A 8 -6.19 -18.23 4.49
CA VAL A 8 -6.50 -17.03 5.29
C VAL A 8 -6.56 -17.37 6.77
N SER A 9 -7.33 -18.38 7.15
CA SER A 9 -7.48 -18.84 8.53
C SER A 9 -6.14 -19.23 9.16
N THR A 10 -5.32 -20.01 8.43
CA THR A 10 -4.01 -20.44 8.92
C THR A 10 -3.06 -19.25 9.12
N LEU A 11 -2.93 -18.38 8.12
CA LEU A 11 -2.03 -17.23 8.18
C LEU A 11 -2.46 -16.20 9.25
N SER A 12 -3.75 -16.06 9.51
CA SER A 12 -4.26 -15.16 10.55
C SER A 12 -3.83 -15.57 11.97
N GLN A 13 -3.42 -16.82 12.17
CA GLN A 13 -2.98 -17.33 13.47
C GLN A 13 -1.44 -17.34 13.62
N VAL A 14 -0.70 -17.05 12.55
CA VAL A 14 0.79 -17.14 12.54
C VAL A 14 1.39 -15.73 12.57
N THR A 15 2.48 -15.55 13.30
CA THR A 15 3.21 -14.26 13.30
C THR A 15 4.03 -14.10 12.02
N THR A 16 4.25 -12.86 11.61
CA THR A 16 5.17 -12.55 10.50
C THR A 16 6.58 -13.10 10.76
N ALA A 17 7.06 -13.07 12.01
CA ALA A 17 8.36 -13.65 12.41
C ALA A 17 8.42 -15.16 12.13
N THR A 18 7.35 -15.89 12.41
CA THR A 18 7.27 -17.32 12.11
C THR A 18 7.31 -17.58 10.61
N ILE A 19 6.53 -16.79 9.83
CA ILE A 19 6.47 -16.90 8.37
C ILE A 19 7.86 -16.63 7.78
N THR A 20 8.53 -15.55 8.16
CA THR A 20 9.87 -15.20 7.65
C THR A 20 10.90 -16.27 7.99
N THR A 21 10.83 -16.87 9.18
CA THR A 21 11.72 -17.98 9.59
C THR A 21 11.51 -19.23 8.72
N LEU A 22 10.25 -19.57 8.44
CA LEU A 22 9.93 -20.71 7.57
C LEU A 22 10.38 -20.47 6.12
N LEU A 23 10.18 -19.26 5.61
CA LEU A 23 10.62 -18.88 4.28
C LEU A 23 12.15 -18.86 4.16
N LEU A 24 12.85 -18.42 5.21
CA LEU A 24 14.30 -18.46 5.28
C LEU A 24 14.82 -19.92 5.17
N LYS A 25 14.19 -20.86 5.86
CA LYS A 25 14.53 -22.30 5.75
C LYS A 25 14.32 -22.86 4.34
N LYS A 26 13.46 -22.22 3.54
CA LYS A 26 13.24 -22.52 2.11
C LYS A 26 14.17 -21.74 1.17
N GLY A 27 15.14 -20.99 1.69
CA GLY A 27 16.10 -20.21 0.91
C GLY A 27 15.61 -18.82 0.51
N LEU A 28 14.39 -18.39 0.92
CA LEU A 28 13.83 -17.09 0.64
C LEU A 28 14.23 -16.09 1.74
N ARG A 29 14.98 -15.03 1.39
CA ARG A 29 15.56 -14.08 2.35
C ARG A 29 14.85 -12.73 2.38
N ASN A 30 14.44 -12.22 1.22
CA ASN A 30 13.78 -10.91 1.09
C ASN A 30 12.26 -11.09 1.11
N VAL A 31 11.71 -11.38 2.28
CA VAL A 31 10.29 -11.76 2.47
C VAL A 31 9.57 -10.86 3.48
N TRP A 32 10.19 -9.73 3.85
CA TRP A 32 9.64 -8.76 4.77
C TRP A 32 9.82 -7.35 4.20
N MET A 33 8.71 -6.61 4.10
CA MET A 33 8.72 -5.23 3.63
C MET A 33 9.36 -4.33 4.69
N ARG A 34 10.44 -3.67 4.32
CA ARG A 34 11.21 -2.78 5.20
C ARG A 34 10.65 -1.37 5.14
N GLY A 35 10.93 -0.60 6.20
CA GLY A 35 10.59 0.83 6.24
C GLY A 35 9.12 1.12 6.51
N THR A 36 8.25 0.11 6.56
CA THR A 36 6.83 0.29 6.88
C THR A 36 6.58 0.13 8.39
N ARG A 37 5.66 0.94 8.93
CA ARG A 37 5.19 0.84 10.31
C ARG A 37 3.68 1.07 10.35
N PRO A 38 2.94 0.42 11.26
CA PRO A 38 1.53 0.72 11.42
C PRO A 38 1.35 2.18 11.85
N LEU A 39 0.49 2.91 11.15
CA LEU A 39 0.13 4.28 11.52
C LEU A 39 -0.97 4.29 12.58
N ASN A 40 -1.86 3.33 12.54
CA ASN A 40 -2.91 3.11 13.53
C ASN A 40 -2.64 1.80 14.29
N PRO A 41 -2.17 1.87 15.54
CA PRO A 41 -1.92 0.69 16.35
C PRO A 41 -3.24 0.01 16.74
N GLY A 42 -3.19 -1.30 17.00
CA GLY A 42 -4.34 -2.05 17.50
C GLY A 42 -5.16 -2.80 16.46
N HIS A 43 -4.80 -2.74 15.18
CA HIS A 43 -5.45 -3.56 14.17
C HIS A 43 -5.14 -5.06 14.36
N PRO A 44 -6.13 -5.93 14.13
CA PRO A 44 -5.89 -7.36 14.11
C PRO A 44 -4.93 -7.71 12.96
N ARG A 45 -4.38 -8.92 13.03
CA ARG A 45 -3.57 -9.45 11.93
C ARG A 45 -4.42 -9.57 10.67
N LEU A 46 -3.92 -9.00 9.57
CA LEU A 46 -4.61 -8.98 8.29
C LEU A 46 -3.94 -9.94 7.31
N VAL A 47 -4.75 -10.61 6.53
CA VAL A 47 -4.34 -11.50 5.44
C VAL A 47 -5.20 -11.18 4.24
N GLY A 48 -4.58 -10.87 3.12
CA GLY A 48 -5.28 -10.55 1.88
C GLY A 48 -4.40 -10.78 0.66
N GLN A 49 -5.01 -10.88 -0.50
CA GLN A 49 -4.29 -10.92 -1.75
C GLN A 49 -3.68 -9.55 -2.03
N ALA A 50 -2.40 -9.51 -2.40
CA ALA A 50 -1.75 -8.26 -2.76
C ALA A 50 -2.35 -7.69 -4.06
N PHE A 51 -2.70 -6.40 -4.02
CA PHE A 51 -3.01 -5.58 -5.18
C PHE A 51 -1.90 -4.53 -5.29
N THR A 52 -1.01 -4.73 -6.24
CA THR A 52 0.21 -3.95 -6.34
C THR A 52 -0.01 -2.64 -7.09
N LEU A 53 0.61 -1.56 -6.60
CA LEU A 53 0.67 -0.25 -7.25
C LEU A 53 2.13 0.20 -7.31
N ARG A 54 2.49 0.88 -8.40
CA ARG A 54 3.86 1.31 -8.61
C ARG A 54 3.98 2.79 -8.90
N PHE A 55 4.87 3.42 -8.16
CA PHE A 55 5.34 4.78 -8.42
C PHE A 55 6.82 4.74 -8.84
N VAL A 56 7.26 5.79 -9.52
CA VAL A 56 8.66 6.05 -9.84
C VAL A 56 9.00 7.50 -9.51
N PRO A 57 10.28 7.86 -9.33
CA PRO A 57 10.68 9.26 -9.12
C PRO A 57 10.11 10.19 -10.19
N ALA A 58 9.71 11.38 -9.76
CA ALA A 58 9.04 12.33 -10.63
C ALA A 58 9.94 12.80 -11.78
N ARG A 59 9.35 12.81 -12.96
CA ARG A 59 9.75 13.67 -14.08
C ARG A 59 8.76 14.82 -14.12
N GLU A 60 9.24 16.06 -14.03
CA GLU A 60 8.38 17.25 -13.84
C GLU A 60 7.35 17.45 -14.97
N ASP A 61 7.68 17.01 -16.20
CA ASP A 61 6.78 17.05 -17.36
C ASP A 61 5.62 16.03 -17.27
N LEU A 62 5.77 14.96 -16.50
CA LEU A 62 4.76 13.90 -16.29
C LEU A 62 4.06 14.01 -14.93
N ALA A 63 4.78 14.49 -13.92
CA ALA A 63 4.30 14.63 -12.55
C ALA A 63 3.44 15.89 -12.39
N THR A 64 2.27 15.91 -12.99
CA THR A 64 1.36 17.05 -12.95
C THR A 64 0.04 16.68 -12.28
N THR A 65 -0.69 17.68 -11.76
CA THR A 65 -2.02 17.46 -11.18
C THR A 65 -3.03 16.94 -12.19
N ALA A 66 -2.83 17.17 -13.48
CA ALA A 66 -3.65 16.59 -14.55
C ALA A 66 -3.57 15.05 -14.59
N ALA A 67 -2.47 14.45 -14.13
CA ALA A 67 -2.30 13.01 -14.04
C ALA A 67 -3.34 12.35 -13.11
N TRP A 68 -3.92 13.07 -12.16
CA TRP A 68 -4.96 12.54 -11.27
C TRP A 68 -6.28 12.20 -11.99
N ALA A 69 -6.54 12.83 -13.13
CA ALA A 69 -7.72 12.55 -13.97
C ALA A 69 -7.43 11.54 -15.08
N SER A 70 -6.19 11.05 -15.17
CA SER A 70 -5.79 10.07 -16.17
C SER A 70 -6.52 8.73 -15.97
N PRO A 71 -6.86 8.00 -17.05
CA PRO A 71 -7.30 6.61 -16.96
C PRO A 71 -6.27 5.70 -16.25
N ARG A 72 -5.01 6.10 -16.20
CA ARG A 72 -3.92 5.47 -15.45
C ARG A 72 -3.57 6.29 -14.21
N SER A 73 -4.52 6.43 -13.31
CA SER A 73 -4.35 7.19 -12.07
C SER A 73 -4.53 6.28 -10.84
N THR A 74 -4.07 6.75 -9.69
CA THR A 74 -4.34 6.09 -8.41
C THR A 74 -5.83 5.93 -8.13
N ARG A 75 -6.66 6.89 -8.60
CA ARG A 75 -8.12 6.82 -8.49
C ARG A 75 -8.69 5.66 -9.30
N ALA A 76 -8.27 5.52 -10.56
CA ALA A 76 -8.67 4.39 -11.40
C ALA A 76 -8.23 3.05 -10.80
N ALA A 77 -6.98 2.97 -10.30
CA ALA A 77 -6.48 1.78 -9.65
C ALA A 77 -7.32 1.37 -8.42
N ILE A 78 -7.77 2.33 -7.61
CA ILE A 78 -8.64 2.05 -6.45
C ILE A 78 -9.99 1.45 -6.90
N GLU A 79 -10.55 1.92 -8.01
CA GLU A 79 -11.82 1.35 -8.53
C GLU A 79 -11.67 -0.10 -9.02
N ASP A 80 -10.47 -0.51 -9.42
CA ASP A 80 -10.16 -1.90 -9.82
C ASP A 80 -9.85 -2.82 -8.62
N MET A 81 -9.65 -2.27 -7.42
CA MET A 81 -9.33 -3.06 -6.23
C MET A 81 -10.47 -4.00 -5.85
N PRO A 82 -10.26 -5.32 -5.75
CA PRO A 82 -11.25 -6.22 -5.21
C PRO A 82 -11.38 -6.06 -3.69
N ALA A 83 -12.58 -6.28 -3.16
CA ALA A 83 -12.80 -6.29 -1.71
C ALA A 83 -11.90 -7.33 -1.01
N GLY A 84 -11.37 -6.99 0.15
CA GLY A 84 -10.48 -7.84 0.94
C GLY A 84 -9.03 -7.90 0.45
N CYS A 85 -8.66 -7.18 -0.62
CA CYS A 85 -7.26 -7.11 -1.04
C CYS A 85 -6.43 -6.23 -0.10
N VAL A 86 -5.11 -6.43 -0.10
CA VAL A 86 -4.13 -5.54 0.52
C VAL A 86 -3.47 -4.72 -0.58
N ALA A 87 -3.65 -3.40 -0.55
CA ALA A 87 -2.95 -2.50 -1.45
C ALA A 87 -1.47 -2.43 -1.07
N VAL A 88 -0.58 -2.94 -1.92
CA VAL A 88 0.87 -2.92 -1.73
C VAL A 88 1.47 -1.92 -2.69
N VAL A 89 2.01 -0.83 -2.16
CA VAL A 89 2.43 0.32 -2.96
C VAL A 89 3.93 0.52 -2.88
N ASP A 90 4.58 0.33 -4.01
CA ASP A 90 5.99 0.64 -4.22
C ASP A 90 6.12 2.15 -4.51
N ALA A 91 6.68 2.87 -3.57
CA ALA A 91 7.03 4.29 -3.69
C ALA A 91 8.55 4.51 -3.70
N MET A 92 9.34 3.45 -3.91
CA MET A 92 10.80 3.49 -3.96
C MET A 92 11.43 4.12 -2.70
N GLY A 93 10.78 4.01 -1.56
CA GLY A 93 11.24 4.57 -0.29
C GLY A 93 11.23 6.09 -0.21
N VAL A 94 10.59 6.81 -1.13
CA VAL A 94 10.50 8.28 -1.13
C VAL A 94 9.72 8.76 0.09
N ARG A 95 10.27 9.76 0.81
CA ARG A 95 9.79 10.21 2.12
C ARG A 95 9.28 11.64 2.16
N ASP A 96 9.38 12.38 1.09
CA ASP A 96 9.07 13.81 0.99
C ASP A 96 7.79 14.13 0.19
N ALA A 97 7.12 13.08 -0.33
CA ALA A 97 5.85 13.20 -1.05
C ALA A 97 4.90 12.07 -0.64
N GLY A 98 3.71 12.43 -0.13
CA GLY A 98 2.66 11.49 0.28
C GLY A 98 1.95 10.86 -0.91
N ILE A 99 1.93 9.53 -0.99
CA ILE A 99 1.31 8.82 -2.11
C ILE A 99 -0.22 8.74 -2.00
N PHE A 100 -0.75 8.70 -0.78
CA PHE A 100 -2.18 8.66 -0.49
C PHE A 100 -2.50 9.60 0.68
N GLY A 101 -3.65 10.23 0.61
CA GLY A 101 -4.23 11.02 1.68
C GLY A 101 -5.59 10.47 2.11
N ASP A 102 -6.29 11.26 2.90
CA ASP A 102 -7.59 10.98 3.49
C ASP A 102 -8.65 10.53 2.48
N ILE A 103 -8.84 11.29 1.38
CA ILE A 103 -9.85 11.02 0.34
C ILE A 103 -9.64 9.63 -0.29
N LEU A 104 -8.39 9.30 -0.64
CA LEU A 104 -8.10 8.03 -1.29
C LEU A 104 -8.17 6.86 -0.31
N CYS A 105 -7.75 7.07 0.94
CA CYS A 105 -7.88 6.07 2.01
C CYS A 105 -9.36 5.82 2.36
N ALA A 106 -10.18 6.87 2.47
CA ALA A 106 -11.61 6.73 2.66
C ALA A 106 -12.28 5.97 1.50
N ARG A 107 -11.88 6.24 0.26
CA ARG A 107 -12.40 5.50 -0.90
C ARG A 107 -12.01 4.02 -0.87
N MET A 108 -10.75 3.70 -0.51
CA MET A 108 -10.32 2.32 -0.31
C MET A 108 -11.12 1.62 0.80
N ALA A 109 -11.41 2.30 1.91
CA ALA A 109 -12.25 1.76 2.99
C ALA A 109 -13.67 1.46 2.50
N VAL A 110 -14.30 2.36 1.74
CA VAL A 110 -15.62 2.13 1.11
C VAL A 110 -15.59 0.94 0.15
N ARG A 111 -14.49 0.74 -0.56
CA ARG A 111 -14.25 -0.42 -1.45
C ARG A 111 -13.92 -1.70 -0.70
N GLN A 112 -13.89 -1.66 0.65
CA GLN A 112 -13.55 -2.79 1.51
C GLN A 112 -12.13 -3.34 1.26
N VAL A 113 -11.19 -2.47 0.89
CA VAL A 113 -9.77 -2.82 0.86
C VAL A 113 -9.33 -3.15 2.30
N ALA A 114 -8.66 -4.28 2.49
CA ALA A 114 -8.31 -4.75 3.82
C ALA A 114 -7.22 -3.91 4.49
N ALA A 115 -6.27 -3.41 3.72
CA ALA A 115 -5.17 -2.58 4.22
C ALA A 115 -4.44 -1.84 3.10
N LEU A 116 -3.72 -0.79 3.49
CA LEU A 116 -2.70 -0.11 2.69
C LEU A 116 -1.31 -0.38 3.29
N VAL A 117 -0.37 -0.82 2.47
CA VAL A 117 1.03 -1.03 2.86
C VAL A 117 1.94 -0.35 1.84
N THR A 118 2.87 0.49 2.30
CA THR A 118 3.82 1.19 1.43
C THR A 118 5.18 1.42 2.10
N ASP A 119 6.25 1.37 1.34
CA ASP A 119 7.58 1.81 1.75
C ASP A 119 7.75 3.34 1.69
N GLY A 120 6.79 4.04 1.05
CA GLY A 120 6.68 5.49 1.04
C GLY A 120 5.98 6.08 2.26
N VAL A 121 5.41 7.27 2.09
CA VAL A 121 4.70 8.01 3.14
C VAL A 121 3.29 8.39 2.70
N VAL A 122 2.41 8.70 3.65
CA VAL A 122 1.07 9.24 3.41
C VAL A 122 1.04 10.74 3.68
N CYS A 123 0.04 11.44 3.15
CA CYS A 123 -0.31 12.80 3.60
C CYS A 123 -1.61 12.75 4.44
N ASP A 124 -1.98 13.88 5.05
CA ASP A 124 -3.24 14.04 5.81
C ASP A 124 -3.48 12.95 6.86
N LEU A 125 -2.47 12.72 7.71
CA LEU A 125 -2.45 11.62 8.69
C LEU A 125 -3.76 11.51 9.47
N GLN A 126 -4.31 12.62 9.95
CA GLN A 126 -5.53 12.60 10.74
C GLN A 126 -6.70 12.00 9.95
N GLY A 127 -6.93 12.45 8.72
CA GLY A 127 -7.98 11.92 7.86
C GLY A 127 -7.72 10.47 7.42
N VAL A 128 -6.45 10.09 7.23
CA VAL A 128 -6.08 8.69 6.98
C VAL A 128 -6.49 7.81 8.17
N LEU A 129 -6.22 8.24 9.40
CA LEU A 129 -6.63 7.50 10.61
C LEU A 129 -8.16 7.43 10.76
N GLU A 130 -8.85 8.56 10.51
CA GLU A 130 -10.32 8.66 10.57
C GLU A 130 -11.01 7.79 9.50
N SER A 131 -10.36 7.53 8.37
CA SER A 131 -10.89 6.60 7.34
C SER A 131 -11.10 5.17 7.84
N GLY A 132 -10.45 4.80 8.93
CA GLY A 132 -10.47 3.45 9.50
C GLY A 132 -9.71 2.41 8.67
N LEU A 133 -9.08 2.79 7.55
CA LEU A 133 -8.28 1.89 6.73
C LEU A 133 -6.99 1.51 7.47
N PRO A 134 -6.75 0.22 7.77
CA PRO A 134 -5.47 -0.23 8.33
C PRO A 134 -4.32 0.16 7.41
N THR A 135 -3.37 0.97 7.92
CA THR A 135 -2.32 1.54 7.10
C THR A 135 -0.94 1.31 7.69
N TRP A 136 -0.02 0.78 6.87
CA TRP A 136 1.41 0.68 7.14
C TRP A 136 2.15 1.56 6.15
N ALA A 137 2.93 2.51 6.65
CA ALA A 137 3.70 3.44 5.83
C ALA A 137 5.05 3.76 6.48
N GLY A 138 5.92 4.37 5.70
CA GLY A 138 7.21 4.84 6.18
C GLY A 138 7.15 6.10 7.04
N GLY A 139 6.03 6.81 7.04
CA GLY A 139 5.82 8.05 7.74
C GLY A 139 4.77 8.94 7.09
N VAL A 140 4.90 10.24 7.30
CA VAL A 140 3.98 11.27 6.82
C VAL A 140 4.75 12.41 6.14
N ALA A 141 4.22 12.93 5.03
CA ALA A 141 4.71 14.16 4.38
C ALA A 141 3.52 14.96 3.84
N ALA A 142 3.60 16.28 3.92
CA ALA A 142 2.53 17.16 3.46
C ALA A 142 2.40 17.29 1.94
N PRO A 143 3.49 17.33 1.13
CA PRO A 143 3.37 17.44 -0.32
C PRO A 143 2.66 16.24 -0.94
N PRO A 144 1.79 16.42 -1.96
CA PRO A 144 1.15 15.33 -2.68
C PRO A 144 2.15 14.54 -3.54
N SER A 145 1.77 13.34 -3.96
CA SER A 145 2.65 12.41 -4.70
C SER A 145 3.35 13.05 -5.91
N VAL A 146 2.66 13.89 -6.67
CA VAL A 146 3.21 14.55 -7.85
C VAL A 146 4.36 15.52 -7.57
N ALA A 147 4.59 15.88 -6.30
CA ALA A 147 5.75 16.67 -5.91
C ALA A 147 7.08 15.90 -5.95
N GLY A 148 7.04 14.56 -5.90
CA GLY A 148 8.23 13.71 -5.88
C GLY A 148 8.11 12.41 -6.68
N LEU A 149 6.91 12.03 -7.09
CA LEU A 149 6.60 10.72 -7.68
C LEU A 149 5.64 10.81 -8.86
N VAL A 150 5.75 9.86 -9.78
CA VAL A 150 4.77 9.58 -10.84
C VAL A 150 4.19 8.20 -10.63
N PHE A 151 2.85 8.11 -10.65
CA PHE A 151 2.14 6.83 -10.70
C PHE A 151 2.25 6.23 -12.09
N VAL A 152 2.71 4.98 -12.20
CA VAL A 152 2.95 4.34 -13.51
C VAL A 152 2.02 3.18 -13.80
N GLY A 153 1.41 2.55 -12.80
CA GLY A 153 0.45 1.47 -13.02
C GLY A 153 0.16 0.63 -11.79
N TRP A 154 -0.65 -0.40 -11.99
CA TRP A 154 -1.03 -1.38 -10.98
C TRP A 154 -1.03 -2.80 -11.54
N GLN A 155 -1.02 -3.79 -10.62
CA GLN A 155 -0.95 -5.23 -10.93
C GLN A 155 0.30 -5.60 -11.74
N GLU A 156 1.37 -4.84 -11.54
CA GLU A 156 2.72 -5.12 -12.05
C GLU A 156 3.63 -5.58 -10.90
N PRO A 157 4.78 -6.22 -11.18
CA PRO A 157 5.78 -6.51 -10.16
C PRO A 157 6.28 -5.25 -9.47
N VAL A 158 6.39 -5.28 -8.15
CA VAL A 158 6.85 -4.17 -7.31
C VAL A 158 7.94 -4.63 -6.35
N GLY A 159 8.75 -3.68 -5.90
CA GLY A 159 9.84 -3.89 -4.96
C GLY A 159 9.62 -3.13 -3.65
N CYS A 160 8.43 -3.18 -3.08
CA CYS A 160 8.05 -2.45 -1.87
C CYS A 160 8.94 -2.84 -0.66
N GLY A 161 9.89 -1.96 -0.27
CA GLY A 161 10.82 -2.15 0.85
C GLY A 161 11.93 -3.13 0.54
#